data_d27dd59eacbbc285ed23b4c9db54b08e
#
_entry.id   d27dd59eacbbc285ed23b4c9db54b08e
#
_cell.length_a   1.000
_cell.length_b   1.000
_cell.length_c   1.000
_cell.angle_alpha   90.00
_cell.angle_beta   90.00
_cell.angle_gamma   90.00
#
_symmetry.space_group_name_H-M   'P 1'
#
loop_
_entity.id
_entity.type
_entity.pdbx_description
1 polymer ?
#
loop_
_entity_poly.entity_id
_entity_poly.type
_entity_poly.pdbx_seq_one_letter_code
_entity_poly.pdbx_strand_id
1 'polypeptide(L)'
;GSIEANNTLSDNTDIEHEYKRSIYSTILFTEFMDRKLNIIDCPGSDDFCGSLFSAFKVGDVGVFLFNAQNGWEVGSEIQARYARLLQKPVIGVVNQLDAEKASFEATVESIRASSRVKPVIVQYPVNQGPEFNAFIDVLLMKMYRFKDNDGHREELEIPAEELEKAQELNKELVEMAAEHDEALMELYFDKGTLTQDDIRSGLKIGVSKREVMPIFCTSGKRDIGTKRLMEFIINVAPGPQKAPAFLSTEGEEITADETAPTVAFVFKSQVEQHIGEITYFRVIRGKITEGTELVNTRTGNKETVSYTHLTL
;
A
#
# COMPACT_ATOMS: atom_id res chain seq x y z
N GLY A 1 -1.47 17.37 8.82
CA GLY A 1 -1.78 18.45 7.89
C GLY A 1 -3.17 18.29 7.30
N SER A 2 -3.66 19.32 6.62
CA SER A 2 -4.90 19.25 5.86
C SER A 2 -4.76 19.99 4.53
N ILE A 3 -5.54 19.57 3.54
CA ILE A 3 -5.58 20.20 2.22
C ILE A 3 -6.09 21.63 2.33
N GLU A 4 -7.08 21.89 3.19
CA GLU A 4 -7.64 23.21 3.42
C GLU A 4 -6.61 24.21 3.97
N ALA A 5 -5.73 23.72 4.85
CA ALA A 5 -4.66 24.54 5.46
C ALA A 5 -3.38 24.62 4.61
N ASN A 6 -3.31 23.96 3.45
CA ASN A 6 -2.12 23.86 2.59
C ASN A 6 -0.86 23.42 3.34
N ASN A 7 -0.99 22.46 4.25
CA ASN A 7 0.12 21.99 5.09
C ASN A 7 0.24 20.45 5.13
N THR A 8 -0.19 19.79 4.07
CA THR A 8 0.06 18.37 3.83
C THR A 8 1.55 18.15 3.51
N LEU A 9 2.07 16.98 3.84
CA LEU A 9 3.47 16.66 3.57
C LEU A 9 3.71 16.31 2.10
N SER A 10 2.70 15.78 1.41
CA SER A 10 2.82 15.34 0.02
C SER A 10 2.60 16.46 -0.98
N ASP A 11 1.55 17.25 -0.80
CA ASP A 11 1.19 18.35 -1.72
C ASP A 11 1.82 19.63 -1.19
N ASN A 12 3.03 19.95 -1.64
CA ASN A 12 3.84 21.03 -1.08
C ASN A 12 4.25 22.10 -2.11
N THR A 13 3.78 22.00 -3.33
CA THR A 13 4.03 22.99 -4.38
C THR A 13 2.89 23.99 -4.49
N ASP A 14 3.20 25.22 -4.96
CA ASP A 14 2.20 26.27 -5.13
C ASP A 14 1.03 25.84 -6.02
N ILE A 15 1.33 25.08 -7.07
CA ILE A 15 0.32 24.57 -8.00
C ILE A 15 -0.60 23.52 -7.35
N GLU A 16 -0.08 22.63 -6.50
CA GLU A 16 -0.87 21.66 -5.74
C GLU A 16 -1.76 22.35 -4.70
N HIS A 17 -1.26 23.42 -4.07
CA HIS A 17 -2.02 24.26 -3.17
C HIS A 17 -3.15 25.02 -3.87
N GLU A 18 -2.91 25.52 -5.10
CA GLU A 18 -3.92 26.20 -5.92
C GLU A 18 -5.03 25.23 -6.36
N TYR A 19 -4.65 24.05 -6.86
CA TYR A 19 -5.60 23.06 -7.37
C TYR A 19 -6.19 22.13 -6.29
N LYS A 20 -5.69 22.20 -5.06
CA LYS A 20 -6.13 21.34 -3.92
C LYS A 20 -6.07 19.85 -4.22
N ARG A 21 -5.07 19.43 -4.98
CA ARG A 21 -4.85 18.03 -5.36
C ARG A 21 -3.38 17.77 -5.67
N SER A 22 -2.96 16.52 -5.53
CA SER A 22 -1.63 16.05 -5.94
C SER A 22 -1.45 16.13 -7.46
N ILE A 23 -0.34 16.68 -7.90
CA ILE A 23 0.10 16.76 -9.31
C ILE A 23 1.37 15.95 -9.51
N TYR A 24 2.26 15.97 -8.53
CA TYR A 24 3.52 15.25 -8.54
C TYR A 24 3.51 14.08 -7.56
N SER A 25 4.31 13.04 -7.87
CA SER A 25 4.58 12.01 -6.88
C SER A 25 5.50 12.56 -5.79
N THR A 26 5.18 12.30 -4.53
CA THR A 26 6.00 12.71 -3.39
C THR A 26 6.50 11.50 -2.63
N ILE A 27 7.77 11.56 -2.22
CA ILE A 27 8.44 10.48 -1.53
C ILE A 27 8.49 10.81 -0.06
N LEU A 28 7.92 9.94 0.75
CA LEU A 28 7.81 10.06 2.19
C LEU A 28 8.30 8.78 2.86
N PHE A 29 8.54 8.84 4.16
CA PHE A 29 8.78 7.64 4.94
C PHE A 29 8.20 7.76 6.35
N THR A 30 8.00 6.61 6.99
CA THR A 30 7.70 6.52 8.41
C THR A 30 8.40 5.32 9.01
N GLU A 31 8.76 5.42 10.27
CA GLU A 31 9.28 4.30 11.05
C GLU A 31 8.18 3.76 11.95
N PHE A 32 7.92 2.45 11.85
CA PHE A 32 6.87 1.80 12.60
C PHE A 32 7.22 0.33 12.85
N MET A 33 7.08 -0.15 14.08
CA MET A 33 7.41 -1.52 14.49
C MET A 33 8.84 -1.94 14.07
N ASP A 34 9.83 -1.09 14.32
CA ASP A 34 11.24 -1.28 13.95
C ASP A 34 11.46 -1.54 12.45
N ARG A 35 10.56 -1.05 11.62
CA ARG A 35 10.63 -1.09 10.16
C ARG A 35 10.48 0.29 9.58
N LYS A 36 11.23 0.56 8.52
CA LYS A 36 11.05 1.76 7.70
C LYS A 36 10.10 1.45 6.55
N LEU A 37 9.01 2.19 6.48
CA LEU A 37 8.08 2.19 5.35
C LEU A 37 8.40 3.39 4.45
N ASN A 38 8.87 3.13 3.25
CA ASN A 38 9.02 4.16 2.23
C ASN A 38 7.71 4.27 1.46
N ILE A 39 7.17 5.46 1.33
CA ILE A 39 5.87 5.74 0.73
C ILE A 39 6.10 6.64 -0.47
N ILE A 40 5.58 6.25 -1.63
CA ILE A 40 5.50 7.11 -2.80
C ILE A 40 4.03 7.48 -2.97
N ASP A 41 3.68 8.68 -2.55
CA ASP A 41 2.35 9.24 -2.74
C ASP A 41 2.20 9.69 -4.19
N CYS A 42 1.20 9.17 -4.88
CA CYS A 42 0.99 9.39 -6.32
C CYS A 42 -0.31 10.13 -6.57
N PRO A 43 -0.36 11.03 -7.57
CA PRO A 43 -1.59 11.66 -7.99
C PRO A 43 -2.68 10.65 -8.33
N GLY A 44 -3.89 10.87 -7.81
CA GLY A 44 -5.06 10.02 -8.09
C GLY A 44 -5.76 10.33 -9.41
N SER A 45 -5.51 11.52 -9.99
CA SER A 45 -6.10 11.93 -11.27
C SER A 45 -5.43 11.21 -12.45
N ASP A 46 -6.22 10.76 -13.41
CA ASP A 46 -5.79 10.14 -14.66
C ASP A 46 -4.90 11.04 -15.52
N ASP A 47 -5.06 12.36 -15.44
CA ASP A 47 -4.20 13.35 -16.12
C ASP A 47 -2.72 13.26 -15.68
N PHE A 48 -2.44 12.78 -14.47
CA PHE A 48 -1.10 12.73 -13.88
C PHE A 48 -0.55 11.30 -13.71
N CYS A 49 -1.10 10.34 -14.43
CA CYS A 49 -0.75 8.91 -14.28
C CYS A 49 0.71 8.55 -14.69
N GLY A 50 1.46 9.45 -15.31
CA GLY A 50 2.85 9.18 -15.72
C GLY A 50 3.78 8.87 -14.54
N SER A 51 3.66 9.60 -13.44
CA SER A 51 4.44 9.35 -12.22
C SER A 51 4.07 8.03 -11.53
N LEU A 52 2.83 7.60 -11.66
CA LEU A 52 2.32 6.34 -11.11
C LEU A 52 3.06 5.12 -11.70
N PHE A 53 3.32 5.10 -13.01
CA PHE A 53 4.08 4.02 -13.63
C PHE A 53 5.49 3.89 -13.04
N SER A 54 6.19 5.03 -12.88
CA SER A 54 7.53 5.07 -12.28
C SER A 54 7.52 4.61 -10.82
N ALA A 55 6.51 5.02 -10.05
CA ALA A 55 6.32 4.60 -8.66
C ALA A 55 6.08 3.09 -8.57
N PHE A 56 5.19 2.52 -9.38
CA PHE A 56 4.97 1.08 -9.42
C PHE A 56 6.22 0.30 -9.85
N LYS A 57 7.05 0.85 -10.73
CA LYS A 57 8.29 0.18 -11.14
C LYS A 57 9.21 -0.07 -9.94
N VAL A 58 9.29 0.89 -9.02
CA VAL A 58 10.17 0.82 -7.84
C VAL A 58 9.46 0.43 -6.54
N GLY A 59 8.14 0.50 -6.45
CA GLY A 59 7.38 0.06 -5.28
C GLY A 59 7.34 -1.47 -5.15
N ASP A 60 7.24 -1.99 -3.93
CA ASP A 60 7.10 -3.42 -3.66
C ASP A 60 5.63 -3.85 -3.62
N VAL A 61 4.75 -2.97 -3.18
CA VAL A 61 3.30 -3.19 -3.08
C VAL A 61 2.56 -1.90 -3.44
N GLY A 62 1.42 -2.01 -4.13
CA GLY A 62 0.50 -0.91 -4.37
C GLY A 62 -0.58 -0.87 -3.29
N VAL A 63 -0.86 0.32 -2.75
CA VAL A 63 -2.00 0.56 -1.88
C VAL A 63 -3.03 1.37 -2.67
N PHE A 64 -4.16 0.74 -3.00
CA PHE A 64 -5.23 1.36 -3.77
C PHE A 64 -6.23 2.00 -2.82
N LEU A 65 -6.39 3.32 -2.91
CA LEU A 65 -7.34 4.07 -2.13
C LEU A 65 -8.64 4.25 -2.93
N PHE A 66 -9.69 3.55 -2.52
CA PHE A 66 -11.03 3.68 -3.10
C PHE A 66 -11.84 4.68 -2.29
N ASN A 67 -12.43 5.66 -2.97
CA ASN A 67 -13.37 6.58 -2.34
C ASN A 67 -14.65 5.83 -1.96
N ALA A 68 -15.05 5.89 -0.68
CA ALA A 68 -16.24 5.20 -0.18
C ALA A 68 -17.57 5.69 -0.79
N GLN A 69 -17.57 6.82 -1.50
CA GLN A 69 -18.75 7.33 -2.20
C GLN A 69 -18.83 6.88 -3.66
N ASN A 70 -17.66 6.66 -4.30
CA ASN A 70 -17.56 6.45 -5.74
C ASN A 70 -17.21 5.00 -6.11
N GLY A 71 -16.55 4.28 -5.22
CA GLY A 71 -16.10 2.90 -5.49
C GLY A 71 -14.97 2.84 -6.53
N TRP A 72 -15.10 1.94 -7.49
CA TRP A 72 -14.13 1.77 -8.57
C TRP A 72 -14.28 2.85 -9.64
N GLU A 73 -13.27 3.66 -9.84
CA GLU A 73 -13.23 4.78 -10.78
C GLU A 73 -12.23 4.53 -11.92
N VAL A 74 -12.18 5.43 -12.92
CA VAL A 74 -11.22 5.36 -14.04
C VAL A 74 -9.78 5.32 -13.54
N GLY A 75 -9.44 6.13 -12.54
CA GLY A 75 -8.13 6.11 -11.90
C GLY A 75 -7.77 4.73 -11.33
N SER A 76 -8.75 4.01 -10.73
CA SER A 76 -8.56 2.65 -10.21
C SER A 76 -8.25 1.65 -11.33
N GLU A 77 -8.91 1.77 -12.49
CA GLU A 77 -8.61 0.91 -13.65
C GLU A 77 -7.19 1.14 -14.19
N ILE A 78 -6.73 2.39 -14.25
CA ILE A 78 -5.37 2.72 -14.69
C ILE A 78 -4.35 2.14 -13.70
N GLN A 79 -4.57 2.31 -12.39
CA GLN A 79 -3.72 1.76 -11.34
C GLN A 79 -3.65 0.23 -11.45
N ALA A 80 -4.80 -0.44 -11.58
CA ALA A 80 -4.88 -1.90 -11.73
C ALA A 80 -4.16 -2.40 -12.99
N ARG A 81 -4.26 -1.67 -14.09
CA ARG A 81 -3.52 -1.99 -15.32
C ARG A 81 -2.00 -1.91 -15.13
N TYR A 82 -1.50 -0.88 -14.46
CA TYR A 82 -0.06 -0.74 -14.19
C TYR A 82 0.43 -1.76 -13.16
N ALA A 83 -0.32 -2.00 -12.10
CA ALA A 83 0.02 -3.04 -11.13
C ALA A 83 0.16 -4.41 -11.80
N ARG A 84 -0.77 -4.76 -12.69
CA ARG A 84 -0.74 -6.01 -13.46
C ARG A 84 0.44 -6.05 -14.44
N LEU A 85 0.67 -4.99 -15.20
CA LEU A 85 1.77 -4.89 -16.17
C LEU A 85 3.14 -5.06 -15.50
N LEU A 86 3.29 -4.46 -14.32
CA LEU A 86 4.53 -4.51 -13.54
C LEU A 86 4.54 -5.62 -12.48
N GLN A 87 3.54 -6.50 -12.51
CA GLN A 87 3.41 -7.64 -11.61
C GLN A 87 3.49 -7.27 -10.13
N LYS A 88 2.85 -6.17 -9.72
CA LYS A 88 2.87 -5.70 -8.34
C LYS A 88 1.70 -6.24 -7.54
N PRO A 89 1.95 -6.74 -6.32
CA PRO A 89 0.88 -7.05 -5.37
C PRO A 89 0.14 -5.78 -4.96
N VAL A 90 -1.12 -5.94 -4.56
CA VAL A 90 -1.98 -4.80 -4.20
C VAL A 90 -2.74 -5.04 -2.91
N ILE A 91 -2.98 -3.97 -2.18
CA ILE A 91 -3.84 -3.90 -0.99
C ILE A 91 -4.90 -2.83 -1.29
N GLY A 92 -6.16 -3.13 -1.05
CA GLY A 92 -7.27 -2.19 -1.22
C GLY A 92 -7.65 -1.53 0.10
N VAL A 93 -7.96 -0.25 0.05
CA VAL A 93 -8.39 0.54 1.20
C VAL A 93 -9.60 1.37 0.80
N VAL A 94 -10.74 1.12 1.43
CA VAL A 94 -11.91 1.98 1.31
C VAL A 94 -11.73 3.14 2.27
N ASN A 95 -11.46 4.31 1.70
CA ASN A 95 -11.16 5.54 2.44
C ASN A 95 -12.34 6.54 2.38
N GLN A 96 -12.29 7.57 3.22
CA GLN A 96 -13.35 8.57 3.36
C GLN A 96 -14.69 7.97 3.85
N LEU A 97 -14.61 6.98 4.71
CA LEU A 97 -15.81 6.38 5.33
C LEU A 97 -16.55 7.36 6.25
N ASP A 98 -15.94 8.49 6.59
CA ASP A 98 -16.55 9.62 7.30
C ASP A 98 -17.36 10.58 6.40
N ALA A 99 -17.44 10.35 5.09
CA ALA A 99 -18.22 11.16 4.17
C ALA A 99 -19.72 10.81 4.25
N GLU A 100 -20.62 11.81 4.06
CA GLU A 100 -22.07 11.66 4.21
C GLU A 100 -22.70 10.52 3.38
N LYS A 101 -22.17 10.26 2.18
CA LYS A 101 -22.68 9.26 1.24
C LYS A 101 -21.75 8.04 1.14
N ALA A 102 -20.90 7.82 2.14
CA ALA A 102 -20.02 6.67 2.16
C ALA A 102 -20.81 5.35 2.23
N SER A 103 -20.40 4.38 1.42
CA SER A 103 -20.91 3.01 1.47
C SER A 103 -19.77 2.02 1.25
N PHE A 104 -19.37 1.35 2.30
CA PHE A 104 -18.34 0.30 2.25
C PHE A 104 -18.79 -0.86 1.37
N GLU A 105 -20.02 -1.33 1.58
CA GLU A 105 -20.60 -2.48 0.86
C GLU A 105 -20.68 -2.21 -0.64
N ALA A 106 -21.21 -1.05 -1.05
CA ALA A 106 -21.30 -0.68 -2.46
C ALA A 106 -19.91 -0.55 -3.10
N THR A 107 -18.93 0.00 -2.35
CA THR A 107 -17.56 0.13 -2.81
C THR A 107 -16.92 -1.24 -3.00
N VAL A 108 -17.04 -2.15 -2.02
CA VAL A 108 -16.49 -3.52 -2.13
C VAL A 108 -17.14 -4.28 -3.28
N GLU A 109 -18.45 -4.11 -3.50
CA GLU A 109 -19.14 -4.75 -4.62
C GLU A 109 -18.64 -4.21 -5.97
N SER A 110 -18.40 -2.90 -6.09
CA SER A 110 -17.81 -2.33 -7.30
C SER A 110 -16.39 -2.83 -7.55
N ILE A 111 -15.61 -3.06 -6.48
CA ILE A 111 -14.27 -3.66 -6.57
C ILE A 111 -14.38 -5.12 -7.04
N ARG A 112 -15.30 -5.91 -6.47
CA ARG A 112 -15.54 -7.31 -6.88
C ARG A 112 -15.92 -7.42 -8.35
N ALA A 113 -16.76 -6.51 -8.83
CA ALA A 113 -17.21 -6.49 -10.22
C ALA A 113 -16.12 -6.10 -11.23
N SER A 114 -15.14 -5.29 -10.82
CA SER A 114 -14.16 -4.67 -11.73
C SER A 114 -12.75 -5.26 -11.59
N SER A 115 -12.35 -5.66 -10.39
CA SER A 115 -11.01 -6.18 -10.13
C SER A 115 -10.83 -7.60 -10.65
N ARG A 116 -9.64 -7.86 -11.22
CA ARG A 116 -9.20 -9.23 -11.59
C ARG A 116 -8.53 -9.97 -10.44
N VAL A 117 -8.10 -9.23 -9.42
CA VAL A 117 -7.54 -9.79 -8.19
C VAL A 117 -8.69 -9.96 -7.21
N LYS A 118 -8.82 -11.13 -6.60
CA LYS A 118 -9.94 -11.44 -5.69
C LYS A 118 -9.87 -10.57 -4.43
N PRO A 119 -10.83 -9.67 -4.17
CA PRO A 119 -10.85 -8.90 -2.93
C PRO A 119 -11.31 -9.78 -1.77
N VAL A 120 -10.65 -9.65 -0.63
CA VAL A 120 -11.04 -10.30 0.63
C VAL A 120 -11.10 -9.26 1.74
N ILE A 121 -12.18 -9.24 2.49
CA ILE A 121 -12.39 -8.27 3.55
C ILE A 121 -11.57 -8.65 4.77
N VAL A 122 -10.62 -7.77 5.15
CA VAL A 122 -9.86 -7.88 6.41
C VAL A 122 -10.49 -7.01 7.49
N GLN A 123 -11.12 -5.91 7.09
CA GLN A 123 -11.82 -5.01 7.99
C GLN A 123 -13.11 -4.52 7.37
N TYR A 124 -14.13 -4.30 8.19
CA TYR A 124 -15.36 -3.64 7.77
C TYR A 124 -15.84 -2.64 8.83
N PRO A 125 -16.48 -1.53 8.43
CA PRO A 125 -16.93 -0.49 9.36
C PRO A 125 -18.18 -0.95 10.12
N VAL A 126 -18.27 -0.61 11.42
CA VAL A 126 -19.48 -0.78 12.22
C VAL A 126 -20.50 0.31 11.91
N ASN A 127 -20.03 1.49 11.61
CA ASN A 127 -20.82 2.64 11.19
C ASN A 127 -20.10 3.42 10.09
N GLN A 128 -20.84 4.19 9.31
CA GLN A 128 -20.34 4.94 8.15
C GLN A 128 -20.94 6.34 8.15
N GLY A 129 -20.37 7.24 7.35
CA GLY A 129 -20.78 8.64 7.30
C GLY A 129 -20.12 9.48 8.40
N PRO A 130 -20.63 10.69 8.68
CA PRO A 130 -20.01 11.63 9.63
C PRO A 130 -19.72 11.05 11.02
N GLU A 131 -20.45 10.03 11.42
CA GLU A 131 -20.29 9.33 12.71
C GLU A 131 -19.29 8.14 12.64
N PHE A 132 -18.62 7.91 11.52
CA PHE A 132 -17.66 6.80 11.38
C PHE A 132 -16.58 6.87 12.45
N ASN A 133 -16.56 5.92 13.36
CA ASN A 133 -15.63 5.86 14.47
C ASN A 133 -15.22 4.44 14.89
N ALA A 134 -15.73 3.41 14.23
CA ALA A 134 -15.42 2.04 14.62
C ALA A 134 -15.40 1.09 13.42
N PHE A 135 -14.51 0.09 13.50
CA PHE A 135 -14.47 -1.01 12.55
C PHE A 135 -14.18 -2.35 13.26
N ILE A 136 -14.54 -3.43 12.61
CA ILE A 136 -14.21 -4.80 13.03
C ILE A 136 -13.10 -5.32 12.15
N ASP A 137 -12.05 -5.85 12.78
CA ASP A 137 -10.95 -6.57 12.15
C ASP A 137 -11.26 -8.06 12.20
N VAL A 138 -11.57 -8.64 11.05
CA VAL A 138 -11.99 -10.04 10.96
C VAL A 138 -10.83 -11.02 11.06
N LEU A 139 -9.59 -10.57 10.83
CA LEU A 139 -8.40 -11.39 11.05
C LEU A 139 -8.13 -11.56 12.54
N LEU A 140 -8.30 -10.50 13.33
CA LEU A 140 -8.06 -10.49 14.76
C LEU A 140 -9.31 -10.86 15.58
N MET A 141 -10.50 -10.81 14.94
CA MET A 141 -11.81 -10.97 15.60
C MET A 141 -11.98 -10.00 16.77
N LYS A 142 -11.72 -8.72 16.51
CA LYS A 142 -11.81 -7.62 17.48
C LYS A 142 -12.47 -6.39 16.84
N MET A 143 -13.17 -5.61 17.67
CA MET A 143 -13.66 -4.28 17.27
C MET A 143 -12.68 -3.21 17.77
N TYR A 144 -12.41 -2.23 16.93
CA TYR A 144 -11.64 -1.03 17.25
C TYR A 144 -12.52 0.19 17.18
N ARG A 145 -12.54 0.96 18.27
CA ARG A 145 -13.29 2.23 18.37
C ARG A 145 -12.34 3.38 18.60
N PHE A 146 -12.61 4.48 17.94
CA PHE A 146 -11.87 5.74 18.04
C PHE A 146 -12.74 6.80 18.69
N LYS A 147 -12.24 7.46 19.73
CA LYS A 147 -12.97 8.52 20.45
C LYS A 147 -12.66 9.89 19.88
N ASP A 148 -11.42 10.10 19.48
CA ASP A 148 -10.88 11.35 18.98
C ASP A 148 -10.22 11.16 17.60
N ASN A 149 -9.91 12.26 16.90
CA ASN A 149 -9.25 12.24 15.59
C ASN A 149 -7.72 12.25 15.74
N ASP A 150 -7.17 11.44 16.63
CA ASP A 150 -5.75 11.37 16.98
C ASP A 150 -5.13 9.98 16.78
N GLY A 151 -5.88 9.06 16.17
CA GLY A 151 -5.46 7.69 15.93
C GLY A 151 -5.45 6.78 17.16
N HIS A 152 -5.84 7.27 18.34
CA HIS A 152 -5.97 6.44 19.54
C HIS A 152 -7.19 5.54 19.44
N ARG A 153 -6.97 4.24 19.60
CA ARG A 153 -8.00 3.20 19.49
C ARG A 153 -8.23 2.48 20.80
N GLU A 154 -9.48 2.18 21.06
CA GLU A 154 -9.94 1.26 22.09
C GLU A 154 -10.23 -0.10 21.46
N GLU A 155 -9.65 -1.17 21.99
CA GLU A 155 -9.93 -2.54 21.57
C GLU A 155 -11.10 -3.09 22.38
N LEU A 156 -12.10 -3.62 21.68
CA LEU A 156 -13.35 -4.11 22.26
C LEU A 156 -13.70 -5.49 21.68
N GLU A 157 -14.50 -6.23 22.43
CA GLU A 157 -15.14 -7.44 21.90
C GLU A 157 -16.17 -7.07 20.83
N ILE A 158 -16.38 -7.97 19.87
CA ILE A 158 -17.36 -7.77 18.80
C ILE A 158 -18.77 -7.80 19.41
N PRO A 159 -19.61 -6.80 19.14
CA PRO A 159 -21.01 -6.81 19.58
C PRO A 159 -21.78 -8.01 19.06
N ALA A 160 -22.75 -8.49 19.84
CA ALA A 160 -23.52 -9.68 19.48
C ALA A 160 -24.23 -9.58 18.12
N GLU A 161 -24.70 -8.38 17.76
CA GLU A 161 -25.35 -8.08 16.48
C GLU A 161 -24.41 -8.17 15.29
N GLU A 162 -23.10 -8.00 15.49
CA GLU A 162 -22.08 -8.07 14.43
C GLU A 162 -21.34 -9.41 14.38
N LEU A 163 -21.54 -10.27 15.39
CA LEU A 163 -20.74 -11.48 15.55
C LEU A 163 -20.92 -12.48 14.40
N GLU A 164 -22.15 -12.68 13.92
CA GLU A 164 -22.45 -13.59 12.82
C GLU A 164 -21.75 -13.15 11.54
N LYS A 165 -21.91 -11.86 11.15
CA LYS A 165 -21.23 -11.26 9.99
C LYS A 165 -19.70 -11.36 10.12
N ALA A 166 -19.16 -11.09 11.30
CA ALA A 166 -17.71 -11.17 11.52
C ALA A 166 -17.19 -12.61 11.37
N GLN A 167 -17.93 -13.61 11.87
CA GLN A 167 -17.58 -15.02 11.75
C GLN A 167 -17.65 -15.51 10.29
N GLU A 168 -18.64 -15.08 9.55
CA GLU A 168 -18.80 -15.39 8.12
C GLU A 168 -17.63 -14.85 7.28
N LEU A 169 -17.26 -13.57 7.49
CA LEU A 169 -16.13 -12.93 6.83
C LEU A 169 -14.78 -13.52 7.29
N ASN A 170 -14.65 -13.88 8.57
CA ASN A 170 -13.47 -14.58 9.07
C ASN A 170 -13.29 -15.93 8.39
N LYS A 171 -14.37 -16.70 8.24
CA LYS A 171 -14.34 -17.98 7.52
C LYS A 171 -13.90 -17.80 6.07
N GLU A 172 -14.45 -16.81 5.34
CA GLU A 172 -14.02 -16.47 3.98
C GLU A 172 -12.51 -16.14 3.95
N LEU A 173 -12.02 -15.38 4.93
CA LEU A 173 -10.62 -15.02 5.04
C LEU A 173 -9.71 -16.23 5.32
N VAL A 174 -10.15 -17.15 6.20
CA VAL A 174 -9.43 -18.41 6.52
C VAL A 174 -9.35 -19.31 5.29
N GLU A 175 -10.47 -19.53 4.59
CA GLU A 175 -10.53 -20.32 3.36
C GLU A 175 -9.59 -19.74 2.30
N MET A 176 -9.64 -18.42 2.11
CA MET A 176 -8.76 -17.72 1.20
C MET A 176 -7.28 -17.88 1.54
N ALA A 177 -6.92 -17.80 2.83
CA ALA A 177 -5.54 -18.01 3.25
C ALA A 177 -5.07 -19.44 3.02
N ALA A 178 -5.95 -20.42 3.24
CA ALA A 178 -5.65 -21.84 3.04
C ALA A 178 -5.44 -22.22 1.57
N GLU A 179 -6.18 -21.60 0.63
CA GLU A 179 -6.12 -21.91 -0.82
C GLU A 179 -4.72 -21.76 -1.44
N HIS A 180 -3.83 -20.99 -0.80
CA HIS A 180 -2.52 -20.62 -1.38
C HIS A 180 -1.34 -21.49 -0.91
N ASP A 181 -1.57 -22.41 0.03
CA ASP A 181 -0.53 -23.27 0.59
C ASP A 181 -1.09 -24.64 0.96
N GLU A 182 -0.49 -25.72 0.46
CA GLU A 182 -0.97 -27.10 0.67
C GLU A 182 -0.98 -27.48 2.16
N ALA A 183 0.04 -27.07 2.93
CA ALA A 183 0.13 -27.37 4.36
C ALA A 183 -0.95 -26.63 5.15
N LEU A 184 -1.27 -25.37 4.78
CA LEU A 184 -2.37 -24.62 5.40
C LEU A 184 -3.73 -25.22 5.02
N MET A 185 -3.89 -25.72 3.80
CA MET A 185 -5.10 -26.40 3.36
C MET A 185 -5.33 -27.69 4.15
N GLU A 186 -4.29 -28.54 4.30
CA GLU A 186 -4.35 -29.75 5.12
C GLU A 186 -4.71 -29.41 6.58
N LEU A 187 -4.07 -28.38 7.15
CA LEU A 187 -4.34 -27.93 8.51
C LEU A 187 -5.79 -27.44 8.69
N TYR A 188 -6.31 -26.73 7.69
CA TYR A 188 -7.69 -26.27 7.71
C TYR A 188 -8.70 -27.44 7.64
N PHE A 189 -8.45 -28.45 6.80
CA PHE A 189 -9.29 -29.66 6.74
C PHE A 189 -9.26 -30.47 8.04
N ASP A 190 -8.10 -30.53 8.70
CA ASP A 190 -7.94 -31.27 9.96
C ASP A 190 -8.60 -30.56 11.16
N LYS A 191 -8.43 -29.24 11.27
CA LYS A 191 -8.86 -28.46 12.44
C LYS A 191 -10.13 -27.62 12.24
N GLY A 192 -10.58 -27.43 11.01
CA GLY A 192 -11.73 -26.58 10.65
C GLY A 192 -11.45 -25.07 10.78
N THR A 193 -10.22 -24.68 11.15
CA THR A 193 -9.81 -23.27 11.27
C THR A 193 -8.28 -23.15 11.22
N LEU A 194 -7.80 -21.90 11.08
CA LEU A 194 -6.37 -21.55 11.12
C LEU A 194 -6.08 -20.56 12.25
N THR A 195 -4.85 -20.56 12.76
CA THR A 195 -4.41 -19.51 13.68
C THR A 195 -4.22 -18.19 12.95
N GLN A 196 -4.17 -17.07 13.67
CA GLN A 196 -3.91 -15.75 13.08
C GLN A 196 -2.59 -15.69 12.30
N ASP A 197 -1.56 -16.41 12.76
CA ASP A 197 -0.25 -16.45 12.09
C ASP A 197 -0.30 -17.32 10.82
N ASP A 198 -1.08 -18.39 10.81
CA ASP A 198 -1.35 -19.19 9.64
C ASP A 198 -2.10 -18.36 8.58
N ILE A 199 -3.14 -17.63 8.98
CA ILE A 199 -3.89 -16.74 8.09
C ILE A 199 -2.97 -15.68 7.50
N ARG A 200 -2.11 -15.02 8.31
CA ARG A 200 -1.13 -14.05 7.82
C ARG A 200 -0.17 -14.68 6.80
N SER A 201 0.29 -15.89 7.07
CA SER A 201 1.19 -16.61 6.17
C SER A 201 0.55 -16.93 4.83
N GLY A 202 -0.69 -17.43 4.84
CA GLY A 202 -1.47 -17.70 3.63
C GLY A 202 -1.77 -16.43 2.83
N LEU A 203 -2.22 -15.36 3.51
CA LEU A 203 -2.43 -14.06 2.87
C LEU A 203 -1.15 -13.49 2.26
N LYS A 204 0.00 -13.64 2.93
CA LYS A 204 1.30 -13.22 2.39
C LYS A 204 1.63 -13.93 1.08
N ILE A 205 1.34 -15.22 0.98
CA ILE A 205 1.52 -15.99 -0.24
C ILE A 205 0.55 -15.51 -1.32
N GLY A 206 -0.75 -15.43 -1.02
CA GLY A 206 -1.79 -14.99 -1.96
C GLY A 206 -1.57 -13.57 -2.49
N VAL A 207 -1.19 -12.64 -1.62
CA VAL A 207 -0.82 -11.26 -1.99
C VAL A 207 0.43 -11.26 -2.87
N SER A 208 1.47 -12.01 -2.52
CA SER A 208 2.71 -12.08 -3.31
C SER A 208 2.48 -12.71 -4.69
N LYS A 209 1.58 -13.70 -4.79
CA LYS A 209 1.13 -14.29 -6.06
C LYS A 209 0.20 -13.36 -6.86
N ARG A 210 -0.27 -12.25 -6.27
CA ARG A 210 -1.22 -11.29 -6.87
C ARG A 210 -2.60 -11.89 -7.14
N GLU A 211 -3.00 -12.84 -6.35
CA GLU A 211 -4.28 -13.55 -6.45
C GLU A 211 -5.30 -12.97 -5.47
N VAL A 212 -4.83 -12.36 -4.37
CA VAL A 212 -5.65 -11.79 -3.30
C VAL A 212 -5.36 -10.31 -3.12
N MET A 213 -6.40 -9.52 -2.96
CA MET A 213 -6.35 -8.10 -2.56
C MET A 213 -7.07 -7.93 -1.21
N PRO A 214 -6.33 -7.85 -0.10
CA PRO A 214 -6.91 -7.56 1.22
C PRO A 214 -7.55 -6.18 1.25
N ILE A 215 -8.78 -6.08 1.77
CA ILE A 215 -9.56 -4.84 1.84
C ILE A 215 -9.62 -4.32 3.27
N PHE A 216 -9.27 -3.05 3.44
CA PHE A 216 -9.29 -2.29 4.67
C PHE A 216 -10.31 -1.16 4.63
N CYS A 217 -10.68 -0.65 5.79
CA CYS A 217 -11.54 0.53 5.91
C CYS A 217 -10.85 1.64 6.72
N THR A 218 -10.90 2.88 6.21
CA THR A 218 -10.20 4.02 6.81
C THR A 218 -10.95 5.34 6.69
N SER A 219 -10.57 6.29 7.52
CA SER A 219 -10.69 7.72 7.28
C SER A 219 -9.33 8.38 7.51
N GLY A 220 -8.61 8.71 6.44
CA GLY A 220 -7.34 9.41 6.54
C GLY A 220 -7.47 10.79 7.21
N LYS A 221 -8.59 11.50 6.98
CA LYS A 221 -8.88 12.79 7.59
C LYS A 221 -8.99 12.71 9.11
N ARG A 222 -9.52 11.61 9.65
CA ARG A 222 -9.76 11.40 11.08
C ARG A 222 -8.76 10.46 11.73
N ASP A 223 -7.72 10.03 11.00
CA ASP A 223 -6.72 9.05 11.41
C ASP A 223 -7.31 7.74 11.95
N ILE A 224 -8.40 7.28 11.33
CA ILE A 224 -9.06 6.01 11.66
C ILE A 224 -8.55 4.93 10.72
N GLY A 225 -8.03 3.82 11.28
CA GLY A 225 -7.60 2.63 10.54
C GLY A 225 -6.16 2.66 10.02
N THR A 226 -5.51 3.83 9.90
CA THR A 226 -4.16 4.01 9.32
C THR A 226 -3.11 3.14 10.00
N LYS A 227 -3.07 3.16 11.33
CA LYS A 227 -2.10 2.38 12.11
C LYS A 227 -2.25 0.88 11.88
N ARG A 228 -3.48 0.37 11.81
CA ARG A 228 -3.74 -1.04 11.56
C ARG A 228 -3.38 -1.48 10.14
N LEU A 229 -3.60 -0.59 9.16
CA LEU A 229 -3.12 -0.79 7.79
C LEU A 229 -1.60 -0.92 7.74
N MET A 230 -0.86 -0.04 8.41
CA MET A 230 0.61 -0.12 8.51
C MET A 230 1.07 -1.43 9.17
N GLU A 231 0.43 -1.84 10.27
CA GLU A 231 0.69 -3.13 10.92
C GLU A 231 0.54 -4.31 9.95
N PHE A 232 -0.51 -4.28 9.13
CA PHE A 232 -0.75 -5.34 8.14
C PHE A 232 0.30 -5.31 7.02
N ILE A 233 0.63 -4.14 6.49
CA ILE A 233 1.67 -3.99 5.46
C ILE A 233 2.98 -4.59 5.95
N ILE A 234 3.42 -4.27 7.16
CA ILE A 234 4.67 -4.79 7.73
C ILE A 234 4.66 -6.32 7.87
N ASN A 235 3.53 -6.89 8.27
CA ASN A 235 3.44 -8.31 8.58
C ASN A 235 3.13 -9.18 7.35
N VAL A 236 2.43 -8.65 6.34
CA VAL A 236 1.88 -9.43 5.23
C VAL A 236 2.44 -9.02 3.88
N ALA A 237 2.65 -7.72 3.62
CA ALA A 237 3.15 -7.30 2.32
C ALA A 237 4.58 -7.84 2.05
N PRO A 238 4.91 -8.20 0.79
CA PRO A 238 6.26 -8.61 0.45
C PRO A 238 7.23 -7.45 0.58
N GLY A 239 8.35 -7.67 1.28
CA GLY A 239 9.45 -6.70 1.33
C GLY A 239 10.41 -6.84 0.14
N PRO A 240 11.42 -5.96 0.03
CA PRO A 240 12.34 -5.90 -1.12
C PRO A 240 13.03 -7.23 -1.48
N GLN A 241 13.35 -8.04 -0.46
CA GLN A 241 14.02 -9.34 -0.64
C GLN A 241 13.11 -10.41 -1.27
N LYS A 242 11.79 -10.22 -1.21
CA LYS A 242 10.77 -11.13 -1.75
C LYS A 242 10.03 -10.54 -2.94
N ALA A 243 10.38 -9.32 -3.33
CA ALA A 243 9.85 -8.69 -4.53
C ALA A 243 10.35 -9.43 -5.78
N PRO A 244 9.59 -9.42 -6.89
CA PRO A 244 10.06 -9.93 -8.16
C PRO A 244 11.39 -9.27 -8.54
N ALA A 245 12.32 -10.07 -9.12
CA ALA A 245 13.59 -9.58 -9.60
C ALA A 245 13.40 -8.47 -10.65
N PHE A 246 14.27 -7.48 -10.64
CA PHE A 246 14.37 -6.54 -11.75
C PHE A 246 15.02 -7.23 -12.93
N LEU A 247 14.50 -6.99 -14.13
CA LEU A 247 15.12 -7.50 -15.35
C LEU A 247 16.00 -6.40 -15.97
N SER A 248 17.23 -6.78 -16.33
CA SER A 248 18.09 -5.95 -17.17
C SER A 248 17.54 -5.86 -18.60
N THR A 249 18.10 -4.99 -19.43
CA THR A 249 17.78 -4.92 -20.86
C THR A 249 18.17 -6.19 -21.65
N GLU A 250 19.06 -6.98 -21.09
CA GLU A 250 19.53 -8.26 -21.64
C GLU A 250 18.75 -9.46 -21.08
N GLY A 251 17.77 -9.21 -20.20
CA GLY A 251 16.92 -10.24 -19.59
C GLY A 251 17.52 -10.91 -18.35
N GLU A 252 18.64 -10.40 -17.83
CA GLU A 252 19.22 -10.92 -16.59
C GLU A 252 18.39 -10.51 -15.38
N GLU A 253 18.19 -11.41 -14.45
CA GLU A 253 17.53 -11.15 -13.18
C GLU A 253 18.46 -10.46 -12.18
N ILE A 254 18.04 -9.29 -11.69
CA ILE A 254 18.74 -8.52 -10.67
C ILE A 254 17.95 -8.65 -9.37
N THR A 255 18.44 -9.47 -8.46
CA THR A 255 17.84 -9.69 -7.13
C THR A 255 18.49 -8.80 -6.08
N ALA A 256 17.78 -8.59 -4.96
CA ALA A 256 18.29 -7.83 -3.81
C ALA A 256 19.40 -8.63 -3.10
N ASP A 257 20.64 -8.15 -3.20
CA ASP A 257 21.83 -8.68 -2.54
C ASP A 257 22.76 -7.52 -2.19
N GLU A 258 22.96 -7.28 -0.91
CA GLU A 258 23.80 -6.18 -0.41
C GLU A 258 25.29 -6.35 -0.70
N THR A 259 25.75 -7.57 -0.97
CA THR A 259 27.16 -7.91 -1.19
C THR A 259 27.58 -7.86 -2.66
N ALA A 260 26.62 -7.83 -3.55
CA ALA A 260 26.84 -7.83 -5.00
C ALA A 260 27.14 -6.41 -5.54
N PRO A 261 27.64 -6.27 -6.77
CA PRO A 261 27.88 -4.99 -7.42
C PRO A 261 26.60 -4.12 -7.42
N THR A 262 26.78 -2.83 -7.14
CA THR A 262 25.68 -1.89 -6.98
C THR A 262 24.92 -1.65 -8.27
N VAL A 263 23.59 -1.77 -8.19
CA VAL A 263 22.66 -1.39 -9.23
C VAL A 263 21.60 -0.48 -8.62
N ALA A 264 21.41 0.69 -9.22
CA ALA A 264 20.38 1.66 -8.85
C ALA A 264 19.47 1.95 -10.05
N PHE A 265 18.19 2.13 -9.79
CA PHE A 265 17.19 2.50 -10.79
C PHE A 265 16.66 3.91 -10.50
N VAL A 266 16.94 4.85 -11.40
CA VAL A 266 16.42 6.22 -11.33
C VAL A 266 14.95 6.21 -11.76
N PHE A 267 14.06 6.76 -10.92
CA PHE A 267 12.63 6.77 -11.19
C PHE A 267 11.99 8.16 -11.18
N LYS A 268 12.70 9.16 -10.65
CA LYS A 268 12.25 10.55 -10.64
C LYS A 268 13.44 11.50 -10.68
N SER A 269 13.33 12.61 -11.41
CA SER A 269 14.22 13.77 -11.31
C SER A 269 13.38 15.03 -11.19
N GLN A 270 13.83 15.97 -10.39
CA GLN A 270 13.23 17.29 -10.27
C GLN A 270 14.31 18.35 -10.05
N VAL A 271 13.98 19.59 -10.37
CA VAL A 271 14.84 20.74 -10.13
C VAL A 271 14.28 21.53 -8.97
N GLU A 272 15.05 21.71 -7.93
CA GLU A 272 14.70 22.58 -6.80
C GLU A 272 15.49 23.88 -6.83
N GLN A 273 14.82 24.98 -6.54
CA GLN A 273 15.32 26.33 -6.76
C GLN A 273 16.64 26.64 -6.05
N HIS A 274 16.93 26.04 -4.90
CA HIS A 274 18.12 26.31 -4.09
C HIS A 274 19.13 25.16 -4.03
N ILE A 275 18.76 23.99 -4.55
CA ILE A 275 19.55 22.75 -4.47
C ILE A 275 20.05 22.35 -5.86
N GLY A 276 19.29 22.66 -6.90
CA GLY A 276 19.56 22.24 -8.28
C GLY A 276 18.82 20.97 -8.64
N GLU A 277 19.41 20.15 -9.51
CA GLU A 277 18.81 18.89 -9.93
C GLU A 277 18.93 17.82 -8.86
N ILE A 278 17.81 17.25 -8.46
CA ILE A 278 17.72 16.13 -7.51
C ILE A 278 17.27 14.90 -8.27
N THR A 279 18.04 13.83 -8.14
CA THR A 279 17.75 12.53 -8.75
C THR A 279 17.34 11.53 -7.67
N TYR A 280 16.14 10.97 -7.80
CA TYR A 280 15.62 9.93 -6.93
C TYR A 280 15.86 8.57 -7.54
N PHE A 281 16.44 7.67 -6.77
CA PHE A 281 16.71 6.32 -7.24
C PHE A 281 16.42 5.28 -6.14
N ARG A 282 16.11 4.07 -6.58
CA ARG A 282 16.06 2.89 -5.71
C ARG A 282 17.32 2.07 -5.90
N VAL A 283 17.99 1.72 -4.81
CA VAL A 283 19.06 0.71 -4.82
C VAL A 283 18.38 -0.65 -4.95
N ILE A 284 18.64 -1.32 -6.07
CA ILE A 284 18.09 -2.66 -6.35
C ILE A 284 19.01 -3.73 -5.76
N ARG A 285 20.31 -3.51 -5.86
CA ARG A 285 21.37 -4.42 -5.40
C ARG A 285 22.58 -3.63 -4.95
N GLY A 286 23.39 -4.18 -4.02
CA GLY A 286 24.56 -3.54 -3.49
C GLY A 286 24.23 -2.45 -2.47
N LYS A 287 25.20 -1.54 -2.26
CA LYS A 287 25.12 -0.41 -1.33
C LYS A 287 25.61 0.86 -1.98
N ILE A 288 25.01 1.99 -1.61
CA ILE A 288 25.43 3.32 -2.02
C ILE A 288 25.73 4.15 -0.78
N THR A 289 26.88 4.79 -0.79
CA THR A 289 27.31 5.78 0.21
C THR A 289 27.83 7.02 -0.50
N GLU A 290 28.04 8.09 0.22
CA GLU A 290 28.70 9.30 -0.29
C GLU A 290 30.06 8.93 -0.91
N GLY A 291 30.38 9.49 -2.07
CA GLY A 291 31.58 9.18 -2.84
C GLY A 291 31.50 7.92 -3.69
N THR A 292 30.40 7.14 -3.64
CA THR A 292 30.24 6.00 -4.53
C THR A 292 30.19 6.47 -5.99
N GLU A 293 31.05 5.89 -6.85
CA GLU A 293 31.05 6.13 -8.29
C GLU A 293 30.09 5.14 -8.97
N LEU A 294 29.15 5.67 -9.72
CA LEU A 294 28.16 4.93 -10.50
C LEU A 294 28.37 5.20 -11.99
N VAL A 295 28.04 4.25 -12.83
CA VAL A 295 28.06 4.42 -14.28
C VAL A 295 26.62 4.51 -14.79
N ASN A 296 26.30 5.62 -15.43
CA ASN A 296 25.04 5.80 -16.12
C ASN A 296 25.01 4.89 -17.35
N THR A 297 24.25 3.81 -17.31
CA THR A 297 24.25 2.77 -18.35
C THR A 297 23.75 3.27 -19.71
N ARG A 298 22.99 4.38 -19.76
CA ARG A 298 22.53 4.97 -21.01
C ARG A 298 23.60 5.83 -21.71
N THR A 299 24.39 6.58 -20.93
CA THR A 299 25.36 7.54 -21.48
C THR A 299 26.81 7.04 -21.41
N GLY A 300 27.09 6.03 -20.57
CA GLY A 300 28.44 5.58 -20.25
C GLY A 300 29.22 6.52 -19.31
N ASN A 301 28.64 7.62 -18.89
CA ASN A 301 29.29 8.59 -18.01
C ASN A 301 29.37 8.08 -16.58
N LYS A 302 30.44 8.46 -15.88
CA LYS A 302 30.59 8.24 -14.46
C LYS A 302 29.95 9.40 -13.69
N GLU A 303 29.21 9.05 -12.69
CA GLU A 303 28.52 9.99 -11.79
C GLU A 303 28.89 9.63 -10.35
N THR A 304 29.31 10.62 -9.58
CA THR A 304 29.70 10.41 -8.18
C THR A 304 28.57 10.87 -7.27
N VAL A 305 28.19 10.03 -6.34
CA VAL A 305 27.19 10.39 -5.32
C VAL A 305 27.80 11.40 -4.36
N SER A 306 27.45 12.67 -4.53
CA SER A 306 27.99 13.77 -3.75
C SER A 306 27.27 14.00 -2.42
N TYR A 307 26.01 13.55 -2.30
CA TYR A 307 25.21 13.69 -1.10
C TYR A 307 24.08 12.67 -1.06
N THR A 308 24.03 11.85 -0.01
CA THR A 308 22.94 10.90 0.23
C THR A 308 22.09 11.39 1.39
N HIS A 309 21.31 12.44 1.16
CA HIS A 309 20.53 13.02 2.27
C HIS A 309 19.23 12.28 2.55
N LEU A 310 18.72 11.61 1.59
CA LEU A 310 17.46 10.92 1.72
C LEU A 310 17.66 9.42 1.61
N THR A 311 18.09 8.84 2.71
CA THR A 311 17.75 7.45 2.97
C THR A 311 16.23 7.39 3.11
N LEU A 312 15.57 7.39 1.97
CA LEU A 312 14.17 7.01 1.88
C LEU A 312 14.04 5.53 2.19
#